data_d449bedc519ebc70f1b55806a5d2a090
#
_entry.id   d449bedc519ebc70f1b55806a5d2a090
#
_cell.length_a   1.000
_cell.length_b   1.000
_cell.length_c   1.000
_cell.angle_alpha   90.00
_cell.angle_beta   90.00
_cell.angle_gamma   90.00
#
_symmetry.space_group_name_H-M   'P 1'
#
loop_
_entity.id
_entity.type
_entity.pdbx_description
1 polymer ?
#
loop_
_entity_poly.entity_id
_entity_poly.type
_entity_poly.pdbx_seq_one_letter_code
_entity_poly.pdbx_strand_id
1 'polypeptide(L)'
;MNATIYDLDGDETDSLDLPEVFETQYRPDLIERAVTVAQANAKQDYGADPHAGLRTSAESPGSGRGMAHVPRTNGQAARVPQTVGGRRAHPPKAEKEQGKDINTKERQLAFRAAVAATVDADLVAERGHQFDDDVDLPVVVSDDFEDLVKTKEVLAFLESVGLDADVERADEGRSIRAGQGKARGRKYTEPSSVLFVTSSDAGPSKAARNLAGADVATAANVNVEDLAPGTHAGRLTVWTESAVEEVAER
;
A
#
# COMPACT_ATOMS: atom_id res chain seq x y z
N MET A 1 14.36 -21.83 11.53
CA MET A 1 13.41 -21.19 12.48
C MET A 1 12.08 -21.91 12.37
N ASN A 2 11.38 -22.19 13.51
CA ASN A 2 10.12 -22.92 13.47
C ASN A 2 8.99 -21.98 13.81
N ALA A 3 7.83 -22.18 13.18
CA ALA A 3 6.58 -21.51 13.51
C ALA A 3 5.54 -22.53 13.94
N THR A 4 4.67 -22.12 14.86
CA THR A 4 3.53 -22.93 15.31
C THR A 4 2.40 -22.82 14.30
N ILE A 5 1.79 -23.94 13.94
CA ILE A 5 0.58 -23.98 13.11
C ILE A 5 -0.64 -24.01 14.01
N TYR A 6 -1.54 -23.05 13.79
CA TYR A 6 -2.82 -22.95 14.47
C TYR A 6 -3.95 -23.52 13.62
N ASP A 7 -4.92 -24.14 14.27
CA ASP A 7 -6.18 -24.48 13.63
C ASP A 7 -7.17 -23.31 13.66
N LEU A 8 -8.39 -23.52 13.18
CA LEU A 8 -9.43 -22.49 13.14
C LEU A 8 -9.98 -22.10 14.53
N ASP A 9 -9.78 -22.95 15.52
CA ASP A 9 -10.19 -22.69 16.90
C ASP A 9 -9.08 -22.02 17.72
N GLY A 10 -7.87 -21.85 17.14
CA GLY A 10 -6.71 -21.23 17.75
C GLY A 10 -5.84 -22.20 18.57
N ASP A 11 -6.11 -23.50 18.46
CA ASP A 11 -5.29 -24.53 19.11
C ASP A 11 -4.02 -24.79 18.29
N GLU A 12 -2.90 -25.00 18.98
CA GLU A 12 -1.63 -25.38 18.37
C GLU A 12 -1.70 -26.86 17.91
N THR A 13 -1.51 -27.09 16.61
CA THR A 13 -1.63 -28.44 16.03
C THR A 13 -0.29 -29.08 15.68
N ASP A 14 0.61 -28.33 15.04
CA ASP A 14 1.91 -28.80 14.56
C ASP A 14 2.92 -27.66 14.52
N SER A 15 4.14 -27.94 14.10
CA SER A 15 5.19 -26.94 13.89
C SER A 15 5.79 -27.07 12.49
N LEU A 16 5.96 -25.93 11.81
CA LEU A 16 6.52 -25.83 10.48
C LEU A 16 7.94 -25.26 10.52
N ASP A 17 8.89 -25.90 9.84
CA ASP A 17 10.20 -25.36 9.59
C ASP A 17 10.10 -24.22 8.53
N LEU A 18 10.33 -22.97 8.97
CA LEU A 18 10.26 -21.83 8.06
C LEU A 18 11.39 -21.85 7.03
N PRO A 19 11.06 -21.58 5.75
CA PRO A 19 12.04 -21.46 4.69
C PRO A 19 13.06 -20.31 4.92
N GLU A 20 14.23 -20.41 4.30
CA GLU A 20 15.33 -19.43 4.40
C GLU A 20 14.89 -17.98 4.07
N VAL A 21 13.82 -17.80 3.34
CA VAL A 21 13.24 -16.48 3.01
C VAL A 21 12.90 -15.69 4.27
N PHE A 22 12.40 -16.36 5.30
CA PHE A 22 12.04 -15.75 6.60
C PHE A 22 13.25 -15.40 7.48
N GLU A 23 14.43 -15.93 7.17
CA GLU A 23 15.69 -15.67 7.87
C GLU A 23 16.57 -14.62 7.17
N THR A 24 16.05 -14.01 6.10
CA THR A 24 16.77 -13.00 5.31
C THR A 24 17.06 -11.75 6.14
N GLN A 25 18.26 -11.21 5.99
CA GLN A 25 18.65 -9.97 6.68
C GLN A 25 17.69 -8.82 6.37
N TYR A 26 17.22 -8.11 7.40
CA TYR A 26 16.39 -6.92 7.25
C TYR A 26 17.13 -5.79 6.51
N ARG A 27 16.55 -5.28 5.43
CA ARG A 27 17.12 -4.25 4.54
C ARG A 27 16.09 -3.16 4.22
N PRO A 28 15.88 -2.20 5.14
CA PRO A 28 14.89 -1.13 4.97
C PRO A 28 15.15 -0.26 3.72
N ASP A 29 16.39 -0.06 3.34
CA ASP A 29 16.81 0.68 2.15
C ASP A 29 16.26 0.08 0.84
N LEU A 30 16.34 -1.26 0.71
CA LEU A 30 15.80 -1.97 -0.46
C LEU A 30 14.27 -2.00 -0.46
N ILE A 31 13.65 -2.17 0.72
CA ILE A 31 12.20 -2.16 0.89
C ILE A 31 11.64 -0.80 0.47
N GLU A 32 12.19 0.31 0.99
CA GLU A 32 11.78 1.67 0.63
C GLU A 32 11.87 1.91 -0.88
N ARG A 33 12.97 1.48 -1.49
CA ARG A 33 13.18 1.62 -2.93
C ARG A 33 12.14 0.83 -3.72
N ALA A 34 11.89 -0.44 -3.37
CA ALA A 34 10.94 -1.30 -4.06
C ALA A 34 9.50 -0.79 -3.95
N VAL A 35 9.05 -0.39 -2.76
CA VAL A 35 7.72 0.20 -2.54
C VAL A 35 7.58 1.52 -3.32
N THR A 36 8.60 2.39 -3.28
CA THR A 36 8.58 3.65 -4.03
C THR A 36 8.43 3.42 -5.53
N VAL A 37 9.10 2.38 -6.06
CA VAL A 37 8.99 1.98 -7.47
C VAL A 37 7.60 1.43 -7.78
N ALA A 38 7.08 0.52 -6.95
CA ALA A 38 5.74 -0.03 -7.12
C ALA A 38 4.66 1.06 -7.14
N GLN A 39 4.72 1.99 -6.19
CA GLN A 39 3.81 3.14 -6.13
C GLN A 39 3.97 4.10 -7.32
N ALA A 40 5.19 4.31 -7.81
CA ALA A 40 5.43 5.14 -8.99
C ALA A 40 4.81 4.52 -10.25
N ASN A 41 4.92 3.19 -10.39
CA ASN A 41 4.40 2.45 -11.54
C ASN A 41 2.87 2.31 -11.52
N ALA A 42 2.24 2.39 -10.35
CA ALA A 42 0.79 2.39 -10.20
C ALA A 42 0.13 3.77 -10.48
N LYS A 43 0.92 4.85 -10.64
CA LYS A 43 0.38 6.18 -10.88
C LYS A 43 -0.17 6.30 -12.29
N GLN A 44 -1.38 6.87 -12.38
CA GLN A 44 -1.97 7.28 -13.65
C GLN A 44 -1.29 8.56 -14.19
N ASP A 45 -1.26 8.71 -15.50
CA ASP A 45 -0.80 9.94 -16.15
C ASP A 45 -1.62 11.14 -15.67
N TYR A 46 -0.91 12.18 -15.27
CA TYR A 46 -1.50 13.41 -14.76
C TYR A 46 -0.92 14.62 -15.48
N GLY A 47 -1.79 15.41 -16.08
CA GLY A 47 -1.38 16.60 -16.77
C GLY A 47 -2.46 17.67 -16.80
N ALA A 48 -2.05 18.91 -17.09
CA ALA A 48 -2.95 19.99 -17.42
C ALA A 48 -3.26 19.98 -18.91
N ASP A 49 -4.40 20.57 -19.31
CA ASP A 49 -4.69 20.83 -20.70
C ASP A 49 -3.53 21.70 -21.31
N PRO A 50 -2.91 21.24 -22.42
CA PRO A 50 -1.81 21.99 -23.07
C PRO A 50 -2.17 23.43 -23.43
N HIS A 51 -3.45 23.69 -23.68
CA HIS A 51 -3.96 25.00 -24.05
C HIS A 51 -4.60 25.79 -22.90
N ALA A 52 -4.52 25.30 -21.67
CA ALA A 52 -5.07 25.99 -20.51
C ALA A 52 -4.42 27.37 -20.33
N GLY A 53 -5.23 28.43 -20.32
CA GLY A 53 -4.78 29.83 -20.27
C GLY A 53 -4.25 30.36 -21.59
N LEU A 54 -4.26 29.61 -22.69
CA LEU A 54 -3.82 30.03 -24.03
C LEU A 54 -4.99 30.23 -25.01
N ARG A 55 -6.19 29.71 -24.69
CA ARG A 55 -7.41 29.84 -25.52
C ARG A 55 -8.00 31.24 -25.37
N THR A 56 -7.28 32.23 -25.86
CA THR A 56 -7.68 33.64 -25.81
C THR A 56 -7.19 34.35 -27.07
N SER A 57 -7.93 35.36 -27.52
CA SER A 57 -7.58 36.23 -28.61
C SER A 57 -6.59 37.35 -28.22
N ALA A 58 -6.03 37.28 -27.02
CA ALA A 58 -5.10 38.32 -26.52
C ALA A 58 -3.85 38.41 -27.40
N GLU A 59 -3.54 39.63 -27.83
CA GLU A 59 -2.36 39.99 -28.62
C GLU A 59 -1.63 41.18 -28.01
N SER A 60 -0.32 41.26 -28.30
CA SER A 60 0.48 42.41 -27.87
C SER A 60 -0.02 43.70 -28.55
N PRO A 61 -0.11 44.82 -27.83
CA PRO A 61 -0.50 46.10 -28.42
C PRO A 61 0.51 46.65 -29.43
N GLY A 62 1.70 46.07 -29.53
CA GLY A 62 2.78 46.52 -30.38
C GLY A 62 3.53 47.75 -29.84
N SER A 63 4.44 48.30 -30.65
CA SER A 63 5.27 49.47 -30.29
C SER A 63 4.51 50.77 -30.41
N GLY A 64 5.00 51.82 -29.71
CA GLY A 64 4.51 53.19 -29.85
C GLY A 64 3.22 53.54 -29.11
N ARG A 65 2.67 52.61 -28.28
CA ARG A 65 1.43 52.85 -27.54
C ARG A 65 1.61 53.20 -26.07
N GLY A 66 2.84 53.32 -25.60
CA GLY A 66 3.13 53.61 -24.19
C GLY A 66 2.70 52.55 -23.18
N MET A 67 2.42 51.33 -23.68
CA MET A 67 1.99 50.19 -22.87
C MET A 67 3.00 49.04 -22.96
N ALA A 68 3.09 48.28 -21.87
CA ALA A 68 3.91 47.04 -21.88
C ALA A 68 3.46 46.09 -22.97
N HIS A 69 4.41 45.40 -23.61
CA HIS A 69 4.19 44.42 -24.68
C HIS A 69 3.66 43.09 -24.13
N VAL A 70 2.59 43.14 -23.34
CA VAL A 70 1.92 41.97 -22.79
C VAL A 70 0.65 41.73 -23.60
N PRO A 71 0.36 40.46 -24.01
CA PRO A 71 -0.90 40.16 -24.71
C PRO A 71 -2.11 40.62 -23.92
N ARG A 72 -3.04 41.35 -24.58
CA ARG A 72 -4.21 41.95 -23.96
C ARG A 72 -5.49 41.64 -24.74
N THR A 73 -6.57 41.47 -24.00
CA THR A 73 -7.94 41.37 -24.52
C THR A 73 -8.81 42.32 -23.69
N ASN A 74 -9.57 43.21 -24.33
CA ASN A 74 -10.41 44.20 -23.65
C ASN A 74 -9.67 45.01 -22.56
N GLY A 75 -8.41 45.37 -22.81
CA GLY A 75 -7.57 46.12 -21.88
C GLY A 75 -6.89 45.28 -20.79
N GLN A 76 -7.31 44.04 -20.56
CA GLN A 76 -6.71 43.15 -19.56
C GLN A 76 -5.60 42.32 -20.18
N ALA A 77 -4.51 42.13 -19.44
CA ALA A 77 -3.43 41.23 -19.84
C ALA A 77 -3.83 39.79 -19.64
N ALA A 78 -3.45 38.92 -20.58
CA ALA A 78 -3.76 37.47 -20.58
C ALA A 78 -2.60 36.63 -21.16
N ARG A 79 -2.73 35.34 -21.22
CA ARG A 79 -1.79 34.38 -21.82
C ARG A 79 -0.52 34.10 -21.03
N VAL A 80 0.14 35.16 -20.52
CA VAL A 80 1.43 35.04 -19.86
C VAL A 80 1.28 34.71 -18.39
N PRO A 81 2.23 33.97 -17.76
CA PRO A 81 2.06 33.48 -16.40
C PRO A 81 1.90 34.54 -15.32
N GLN A 82 2.48 35.72 -15.52
CA GLN A 82 2.44 36.82 -14.58
C GLN A 82 1.11 37.60 -14.56
N THR A 83 0.15 37.22 -15.39
CA THR A 83 -1.15 37.88 -15.46
C THR A 83 -2.24 37.07 -14.75
N VAL A 84 -3.24 37.75 -14.23
CA VAL A 84 -4.44 37.12 -13.68
C VAL A 84 -5.20 36.43 -14.82
N GLY A 85 -5.44 35.15 -14.68
CA GLY A 85 -6.08 34.32 -15.74
C GLY A 85 -5.15 33.91 -16.87
N GLY A 86 -3.85 34.16 -16.79
CA GLY A 86 -2.85 33.63 -17.70
C GLY A 86 -2.59 32.10 -17.49
N ARG A 87 -1.73 31.57 -18.33
CA ARG A 87 -1.34 30.15 -18.22
C ARG A 87 -0.48 29.91 -16.96
N ARG A 88 -0.49 28.71 -16.46
CA ARG A 88 0.46 28.26 -15.43
C ARG A 88 1.87 28.19 -16.04
N ALA A 89 2.88 28.72 -15.34
CA ALA A 89 4.27 28.80 -15.86
C ALA A 89 4.85 27.38 -16.11
N HIS A 90 4.65 26.47 -15.16
CA HIS A 90 5.12 25.07 -15.21
C HIS A 90 3.94 24.14 -14.95
N PRO A 91 3.08 23.88 -15.94
CA PRO A 91 1.97 22.96 -15.79
C PRO A 91 2.48 21.51 -15.71
N PRO A 92 1.81 20.62 -15.01
CA PRO A 92 2.10 19.20 -15.09
C PRO A 92 1.81 18.71 -16.52
N LYS A 93 2.67 17.84 -17.03
CA LYS A 93 2.54 17.24 -18.37
C LYS A 93 2.17 15.77 -18.23
N ALA A 94 1.12 15.32 -18.92
CA ALA A 94 0.73 13.92 -18.97
C ALA A 94 1.78 13.03 -19.67
N GLU A 95 2.57 13.64 -20.58
CA GLU A 95 3.66 12.97 -21.30
C GLU A 95 4.85 12.58 -20.42
N LYS A 96 4.88 13.08 -19.16
CA LYS A 96 5.97 12.78 -18.25
C LYS A 96 5.86 11.34 -17.78
N GLU A 97 6.85 10.53 -18.11
CA GLU A 97 7.01 9.20 -17.57
C GLU A 97 7.15 9.25 -16.04
N GLN A 98 6.24 8.59 -15.34
CA GLN A 98 6.21 8.53 -13.88
C GLN A 98 6.78 7.22 -13.35
N GLY A 99 6.81 6.18 -14.19
CA GLY A 99 7.36 4.88 -13.88
C GLY A 99 8.84 4.96 -13.47
N LYS A 100 9.26 4.01 -12.67
CA LYS A 100 10.64 3.84 -12.23
C LYS A 100 11.03 2.39 -12.40
N ASP A 101 12.30 2.17 -12.72
CA ASP A 101 12.88 0.84 -12.84
C ASP A 101 13.63 0.43 -11.56
N ILE A 102 13.62 -0.86 -11.31
CA ILE A 102 14.39 -1.51 -10.26
C ILE A 102 14.98 -2.81 -10.80
N ASN A 103 16.21 -3.12 -10.43
CA ASN A 103 16.84 -4.37 -10.82
C ASN A 103 16.07 -5.57 -10.22
N THR A 104 15.91 -6.63 -11.02
CA THR A 104 15.16 -7.82 -10.59
C THR A 104 15.68 -8.41 -9.28
N LYS A 105 17.03 -8.52 -9.15
CA LYS A 105 17.66 -9.02 -7.92
C LYS A 105 17.43 -8.13 -6.71
N GLU A 106 17.44 -6.80 -6.90
CA GLU A 106 17.14 -5.86 -5.82
C GLU A 106 15.68 -6.00 -5.36
N ARG A 107 14.75 -6.18 -6.32
CA ARG A 107 13.32 -6.40 -6.02
C ARG A 107 13.11 -7.71 -5.26
N GLN A 108 13.78 -8.80 -5.67
CA GLN A 108 13.70 -10.08 -4.97
C GLN A 108 14.26 -9.99 -3.55
N LEU A 109 15.41 -9.35 -3.36
CA LEU A 109 16.01 -9.14 -2.04
C LEU A 109 15.11 -8.25 -1.15
N ALA A 110 14.48 -7.22 -1.72
CA ALA A 110 13.53 -6.39 -1.00
C ALA A 110 12.31 -7.18 -0.54
N PHE A 111 11.79 -8.07 -1.39
CA PHE A 111 10.67 -8.94 -1.05
C PHE A 111 11.05 -9.89 0.09
N ARG A 112 12.16 -10.60 -0.01
CA ARG A 112 12.65 -11.51 1.04
C ARG A 112 12.88 -10.77 2.36
N ALA A 113 13.49 -9.59 2.31
CA ALA A 113 13.68 -8.76 3.50
C ALA A 113 12.36 -8.27 4.12
N ALA A 114 11.32 -8.03 3.30
CA ALA A 114 10.00 -7.65 3.79
C ALA A 114 9.25 -8.85 4.42
N VAL A 115 9.41 -10.06 3.87
CA VAL A 115 8.90 -11.31 4.47
C VAL A 115 9.58 -11.55 5.82
N ALA A 116 10.91 -11.49 5.88
CA ALA A 116 11.66 -11.68 7.12
C ALA A 116 11.26 -10.67 8.21
N ALA A 117 10.90 -9.45 7.85
CA ALA A 117 10.44 -8.43 8.80
C ALA A 117 9.07 -8.74 9.43
N THR A 118 8.29 -9.68 8.90
CA THR A 118 7.00 -10.09 9.49
C THR A 118 7.17 -11.07 10.65
N VAL A 119 8.35 -11.63 10.80
CA VAL A 119 8.73 -12.55 11.88
C VAL A 119 9.20 -11.81 13.13
N ASP A 120 9.72 -10.61 12.95
CA ASP A 120 10.31 -9.82 14.02
C ASP A 120 9.22 -9.06 14.79
N ALA A 121 8.87 -9.56 15.97
CA ALA A 121 7.83 -9.00 16.84
C ALA A 121 8.12 -7.54 17.21
N ASP A 122 9.40 -7.19 17.43
CA ASP A 122 9.79 -5.83 17.76
C ASP A 122 9.50 -4.87 16.61
N LEU A 123 9.79 -5.26 15.36
CA LEU A 123 9.47 -4.46 14.17
C LEU A 123 7.97 -4.33 13.94
N VAL A 124 7.21 -5.39 14.18
CA VAL A 124 5.74 -5.39 14.05
C VAL A 124 5.12 -4.47 15.09
N ALA A 125 5.58 -4.52 16.33
CA ALA A 125 5.13 -3.63 17.40
C ALA A 125 5.56 -2.17 17.18
N GLU A 126 6.80 -1.91 16.71
CA GLU A 126 7.29 -0.57 16.38
C GLU A 126 6.47 0.08 15.28
N ARG A 127 6.00 -0.72 14.32
CA ARG A 127 5.08 -0.26 13.29
C ARG A 127 3.72 0.19 13.84
N GLY A 128 3.33 -0.27 15.04
CA GLY A 128 2.12 0.10 15.74
C GLY A 128 0.98 -0.92 15.59
N HIS A 129 1.28 -2.15 15.23
CA HIS A 129 0.33 -3.26 15.32
C HIS A 129 0.12 -3.67 16.78
N GLN A 130 -1.08 -4.16 17.08
CA GLN A 130 -1.47 -4.62 18.41
C GLN A 130 -1.79 -6.11 18.36
N PHE A 131 -1.10 -6.88 19.17
CA PHE A 131 -1.28 -8.33 19.32
C PHE A 131 -0.89 -8.71 20.74
N ASP A 132 -1.35 -9.85 21.21
CA ASP A 132 -1.04 -10.33 22.57
C ASP A 132 0.44 -10.72 22.69
N ASP A 133 1.04 -10.45 23.84
CA ASP A 133 2.48 -10.71 24.09
C ASP A 133 2.86 -12.21 24.01
N ASP A 134 1.87 -13.10 24.10
CA ASP A 134 2.06 -14.55 24.04
C ASP A 134 2.02 -15.11 22.60
N VAL A 135 1.76 -14.26 21.59
CA VAL A 135 1.66 -14.68 20.18
C VAL A 135 3.04 -14.80 19.55
N ASP A 136 3.37 -16.00 19.09
CA ASP A 136 4.57 -16.23 18.29
C ASP A 136 4.38 -15.79 16.84
N LEU A 137 5.28 -14.95 16.33
CA LEU A 137 5.30 -14.53 14.92
C LEU A 137 6.36 -15.29 14.12
N PRO A 138 6.07 -15.62 12.85
CA PRO A 138 4.85 -15.34 12.09
C PRO A 138 3.72 -16.31 12.48
N VAL A 139 2.47 -15.81 12.45
CA VAL A 139 1.30 -16.67 12.66
C VAL A 139 1.06 -17.52 11.42
N VAL A 140 1.10 -18.83 11.58
CA VAL A 140 0.79 -19.79 10.52
C VAL A 140 -0.51 -20.52 10.87
N VAL A 141 -1.43 -20.60 9.91
CA VAL A 141 -2.72 -21.26 10.06
C VAL A 141 -2.85 -22.42 9.08
N SER A 142 -3.61 -23.44 9.46
CA SER A 142 -3.91 -24.58 8.59
C SER A 142 -4.60 -24.14 7.29
N ASP A 143 -4.45 -24.91 6.22
CA ASP A 143 -5.07 -24.63 4.93
C ASP A 143 -6.60 -24.64 4.97
N ASP A 144 -7.23 -25.20 6.01
CA ASP A 144 -8.67 -25.12 6.25
C ASP A 144 -9.18 -23.68 6.34
N PHE A 145 -8.30 -22.71 6.68
CA PHE A 145 -8.61 -21.29 6.66
C PHE A 145 -9.04 -20.80 5.28
N GLU A 146 -8.54 -21.40 4.21
CA GLU A 146 -8.87 -21.01 2.83
C GLU A 146 -10.31 -21.33 2.43
N ASP A 147 -11.01 -22.20 3.17
CA ASP A 147 -12.42 -22.52 2.95
C ASP A 147 -13.38 -21.56 3.67
N LEU A 148 -12.88 -20.67 4.54
CA LEU A 148 -13.70 -19.70 5.28
C LEU A 148 -14.31 -18.66 4.34
N VAL A 149 -15.62 -18.44 4.45
CA VAL A 149 -16.37 -17.48 3.63
C VAL A 149 -16.99 -16.37 4.47
N LYS A 150 -17.19 -16.60 5.77
CA LYS A 150 -17.88 -15.65 6.66
C LYS A 150 -16.88 -14.85 7.49
N THR A 151 -17.06 -13.53 7.50
CA THR A 151 -16.27 -12.58 8.32
C THR A 151 -16.28 -12.94 9.81
N LYS A 152 -17.42 -13.47 10.31
CA LYS A 152 -17.55 -13.84 11.72
C LYS A 152 -16.60 -14.99 12.10
N GLU A 153 -16.38 -15.93 11.19
CA GLU A 153 -15.48 -17.08 11.42
C GLU A 153 -14.03 -16.61 11.48
N VAL A 154 -13.64 -15.66 10.59
CA VAL A 154 -12.30 -15.04 10.64
C VAL A 154 -12.09 -14.22 11.92
N LEU A 155 -13.11 -13.48 12.37
CA LEU A 155 -13.02 -12.74 13.64
C LEU A 155 -12.86 -13.70 14.83
N ALA A 156 -13.61 -14.78 14.87
CA ALA A 156 -13.48 -15.79 15.94
C ALA A 156 -12.07 -16.41 15.97
N PHE A 157 -11.50 -16.69 14.81
CA PHE A 157 -10.10 -17.12 14.69
C PHE A 157 -9.12 -16.06 15.23
N LEU A 158 -9.29 -14.79 14.85
CA LEU A 158 -8.41 -13.72 15.32
C LEU A 158 -8.51 -13.52 16.85
N GLU A 159 -9.73 -13.64 17.41
CA GLU A 159 -9.97 -13.59 18.86
C GLU A 159 -9.28 -14.76 19.57
N SER A 160 -9.30 -15.97 18.99
CA SER A 160 -8.67 -17.15 19.61
C SER A 160 -7.15 -17.09 19.59
N VAL A 161 -6.55 -16.45 18.57
CA VAL A 161 -5.08 -16.30 18.45
C VAL A 161 -4.58 -15.00 19.09
N GLY A 162 -5.47 -14.08 19.53
CA GLY A 162 -5.07 -12.80 20.16
C GLY A 162 -4.61 -11.71 19.18
N LEU A 163 -5.22 -11.67 17.99
CA LEU A 163 -4.93 -10.68 16.94
C LEU A 163 -6.10 -9.73 16.66
N ASP A 164 -7.21 -9.86 17.37
CA ASP A 164 -8.43 -9.06 17.21
C ASP A 164 -8.20 -7.58 17.55
N ALA A 165 -7.37 -7.29 18.54
CA ALA A 165 -6.99 -5.94 18.95
C ALA A 165 -6.46 -5.08 17.79
N ASP A 166 -5.78 -5.65 16.81
CA ASP A 166 -5.27 -4.92 15.65
C ASP A 166 -6.38 -4.50 14.67
N VAL A 167 -7.40 -5.33 14.52
CA VAL A 167 -8.57 -5.01 13.70
C VAL A 167 -9.43 -3.94 14.39
N GLU A 168 -9.62 -4.03 15.72
CA GLU A 168 -10.30 -3.00 16.50
C GLU A 168 -9.57 -1.65 16.42
N ARG A 169 -8.24 -1.64 16.58
CA ARG A 169 -7.40 -0.46 16.37
C ARG A 169 -7.62 0.18 15.00
N ALA A 170 -7.74 -0.63 13.94
CA ALA A 170 -7.94 -0.14 12.59
C ALA A 170 -9.34 0.47 12.41
N ASP A 171 -10.38 -0.12 13.00
CA ASP A 171 -11.75 0.39 12.93
C ASP A 171 -11.89 1.70 13.72
N GLU A 172 -11.36 1.78 14.93
CA GLU A 172 -11.31 3.00 15.74
C GLU A 172 -10.49 4.12 15.08
N GLY A 173 -9.41 3.75 14.37
CA GLY A 173 -8.56 4.66 13.62
C GLY A 173 -9.18 5.23 12.35
N ARG A 174 -10.34 4.69 11.93
CA ARG A 174 -11.03 5.13 10.73
C ARG A 174 -11.55 6.54 10.86
N SER A 175 -11.10 7.43 10.00
CA SER A 175 -11.45 8.85 10.07
C SER A 175 -11.71 9.46 8.70
N ILE A 176 -12.40 10.61 8.68
CA ILE A 176 -12.62 11.35 7.43
C ILE A 176 -11.33 12.03 7.02
N ARG A 177 -10.86 11.73 5.81
CA ARG A 177 -9.63 12.27 5.23
C ARG A 177 -9.70 13.79 5.13
N ALA A 178 -8.62 14.47 5.47
CA ALA A 178 -8.44 15.89 5.23
C ALA A 178 -8.32 16.19 3.72
N GLY A 179 -8.65 17.43 3.33
CA GLY A 179 -8.48 17.90 1.95
C GLY A 179 -9.57 17.45 0.97
N GLN A 180 -9.36 17.73 -0.31
CA GLN A 180 -10.33 17.50 -1.39
C GLN A 180 -10.43 16.04 -1.85
N GLY A 181 -9.52 15.18 -1.43
CA GLY A 181 -9.55 13.75 -1.74
C GLY A 181 -10.83 13.07 -1.30
N LYS A 182 -11.42 13.54 -0.17
CA LYS A 182 -12.69 13.03 0.35
C LYS A 182 -13.90 13.22 -0.58
N ALA A 183 -13.87 14.27 -1.41
CA ALA A 183 -14.92 14.54 -2.41
C ALA A 183 -14.72 13.76 -3.71
N ARG A 184 -13.62 12.99 -3.83
CA ARG A 184 -13.23 12.26 -5.04
C ARG A 184 -13.25 10.73 -4.82
N GLY A 185 -14.19 10.21 -4.04
CA GLY A 185 -14.31 8.78 -3.74
C GLY A 185 -13.37 8.22 -2.67
N ARG A 186 -12.47 9.05 -2.08
CA ARG A 186 -11.53 8.67 -1.03
C ARG A 186 -11.86 9.33 0.30
N LYS A 187 -13.10 9.10 0.78
CA LYS A 187 -13.65 9.82 1.95
C LYS A 187 -12.93 9.45 3.24
N TYR A 188 -12.70 8.17 3.46
CA TYR A 188 -12.12 7.67 4.69
C TYR A 188 -10.63 7.40 4.54
N THR A 189 -9.90 7.52 5.64
CA THR A 189 -8.57 6.94 5.84
C THR A 189 -8.69 5.94 6.96
N GLU A 190 -8.00 4.83 6.83
CA GLU A 190 -8.06 3.68 7.72
C GLU A 190 -6.65 3.13 7.86
N PRO A 191 -6.17 2.85 9.08
CA PRO A 191 -4.89 2.19 9.27
C PRO A 191 -4.92 0.78 8.69
N SER A 192 -3.79 0.30 8.16
CA SER A 192 -3.66 -1.10 7.77
C SER A 192 -3.58 -1.97 9.03
N SER A 193 -4.30 -3.09 9.01
CA SER A 193 -4.25 -4.14 10.01
C SER A 193 -3.64 -5.42 9.41
N VAL A 194 -4.13 -6.57 9.81
CA VAL A 194 -3.64 -7.89 9.43
C VAL A 194 -3.62 -8.09 7.91
N LEU A 195 -2.54 -8.66 7.41
CA LEU A 195 -2.44 -9.18 6.05
C LEU A 195 -2.62 -10.70 6.10
N PHE A 196 -3.54 -11.23 5.33
CA PHE A 196 -3.71 -12.67 5.14
C PHE A 196 -3.04 -13.08 3.83
N VAL A 197 -2.13 -14.04 3.90
CA VAL A 197 -1.46 -14.60 2.71
C VAL A 197 -1.88 -16.05 2.57
N THR A 198 -2.54 -16.35 1.46
CA THR A 198 -3.12 -17.66 1.16
C THR A 198 -2.50 -18.23 -0.10
N SER A 199 -2.58 -19.53 -0.30
CA SER A 199 -2.14 -20.18 -1.55
C SER A 199 -3.11 -19.86 -2.68
N SER A 200 -4.41 -19.89 -2.41
CA SER A 200 -5.47 -19.67 -3.41
C SER A 200 -6.34 -18.43 -3.10
N ASP A 201 -6.89 -17.83 -4.15
CA ASP A 201 -7.87 -16.72 -4.02
C ASP A 201 -9.30 -17.29 -3.91
N ALA A 202 -9.58 -18.02 -2.83
CA ALA A 202 -10.86 -18.68 -2.61
C ALA A 202 -11.76 -17.95 -1.59
N GLY A 203 -11.94 -18.56 -0.42
CA GLY A 203 -12.81 -18.06 0.66
C GLY A 203 -12.33 -16.78 1.34
N PRO A 204 -11.06 -16.72 1.80
CA PRO A 204 -10.55 -15.63 2.63
C PRO A 204 -10.64 -14.26 1.98
N SER A 205 -10.51 -14.16 0.66
CA SER A 205 -10.71 -12.90 -0.07
C SER A 205 -12.11 -12.29 0.14
N LYS A 206 -13.11 -13.12 0.47
CA LYS A 206 -14.47 -12.66 0.79
C LYS A 206 -14.67 -12.46 2.29
N ALA A 207 -14.12 -13.36 3.09
CA ALA A 207 -14.29 -13.38 4.54
C ALA A 207 -13.50 -12.26 5.23
N ALA A 208 -12.21 -12.14 4.95
CA ALA A 208 -11.29 -11.24 5.63
C ALA A 208 -11.25 -9.83 5.05
N ARG A 209 -11.43 -9.65 3.73
CA ARG A 209 -11.34 -8.34 3.06
C ARG A 209 -12.29 -7.27 3.58
N ASN A 210 -13.36 -7.65 4.27
CA ASN A 210 -14.31 -6.68 4.83
C ASN A 210 -13.96 -6.26 6.27
N LEU A 211 -12.93 -6.85 6.87
CA LEU A 211 -12.41 -6.43 8.16
C LEU A 211 -11.68 -5.09 8.03
N ALA A 212 -11.72 -4.27 9.08
CA ALA A 212 -11.08 -2.97 9.09
C ALA A 212 -9.57 -3.08 8.87
N GLY A 213 -9.07 -2.40 7.82
CA GLY A 213 -7.66 -2.35 7.46
C GLY A 213 -7.03 -3.68 7.02
N ALA A 214 -7.80 -4.76 6.94
CA ALA A 214 -7.31 -6.07 6.53
C ALA A 214 -7.18 -6.18 5.02
N ASP A 215 -6.12 -6.82 4.56
CA ASP A 215 -5.88 -7.16 3.16
C ASP A 215 -5.70 -8.68 3.01
N VAL A 216 -6.03 -9.19 1.84
CA VAL A 216 -5.80 -10.59 1.47
C VAL A 216 -5.02 -10.64 0.18
N ALA A 217 -3.94 -11.40 0.15
CA ALA A 217 -3.11 -11.62 -1.02
C ALA A 217 -2.80 -13.11 -1.17
N THR A 218 -2.65 -13.57 -2.40
CA THR A 218 -2.13 -14.92 -2.63
C THR A 218 -0.61 -14.92 -2.60
N ALA A 219 0.01 -16.02 -2.20
CA ALA A 219 1.46 -16.20 -2.15
C ALA A 219 2.12 -15.88 -3.50
N ALA A 220 1.47 -16.20 -4.62
CA ALA A 220 1.94 -15.86 -5.95
C ALA A 220 1.94 -14.35 -6.26
N ASN A 221 1.00 -13.58 -5.70
CA ASN A 221 0.77 -12.17 -6.04
C ASN A 221 1.23 -11.20 -4.96
N VAL A 222 1.42 -11.65 -3.71
CA VAL A 222 1.88 -10.78 -2.63
C VAL A 222 3.16 -10.04 -3.02
N ASN A 223 3.21 -8.76 -2.74
CA ASN A 223 4.31 -7.90 -3.11
C ASN A 223 4.88 -7.12 -1.91
N VAL A 224 5.99 -6.42 -2.13
CA VAL A 224 6.65 -5.65 -1.05
C VAL A 224 5.75 -4.56 -0.49
N GLU A 225 4.82 -3.99 -1.29
CA GLU A 225 3.91 -2.94 -0.84
C GLU A 225 2.85 -3.50 0.12
N ASP A 226 2.42 -4.75 -0.06
CA ASP A 226 1.47 -5.42 0.83
C ASP A 226 2.09 -5.70 2.21
N LEU A 227 3.36 -6.15 2.22
CA LEU A 227 4.13 -6.47 3.43
C LEU A 227 4.69 -5.22 4.14
N ALA A 228 4.95 -4.15 3.38
CA ALA A 228 5.55 -2.91 3.88
C ALA A 228 4.80 -1.68 3.38
N PRO A 229 3.48 -1.53 3.66
CA PRO A 229 2.72 -0.37 3.22
C PRO A 229 3.31 0.92 3.77
N GLY A 230 3.51 1.90 2.88
CA GLY A 230 4.14 3.16 3.23
C GLY A 230 5.65 3.11 3.43
N THR A 231 6.32 2.06 2.96
CA THR A 231 7.77 1.79 3.08
C THR A 231 8.23 1.24 4.44
N HIS A 232 7.33 1.12 5.40
CA HIS A 232 7.62 0.58 6.73
C HIS A 232 7.31 -0.92 6.75
N ALA A 233 8.31 -1.74 6.96
CA ALA A 233 8.19 -3.19 7.08
C ALA A 233 7.62 -3.62 8.45
N GLY A 234 7.36 -4.91 8.61
CA GLY A 234 6.80 -5.44 9.86
C GLY A 234 5.27 -5.34 9.91
N ARG A 235 4.58 -5.62 8.81
CA ARG A 235 3.13 -5.76 8.83
C ARG A 235 2.73 -7.05 9.52
N LEU A 236 1.75 -6.99 10.43
CA LEU A 236 1.18 -8.17 11.05
C LEU A 236 0.57 -9.07 9.98
N THR A 237 1.07 -10.30 9.84
CA THR A 237 0.73 -11.18 8.71
C THR A 237 0.40 -12.58 9.21
N VAL A 238 -0.71 -13.09 8.72
CA VAL A 238 -1.16 -14.47 8.91
C VAL A 238 -0.93 -15.24 7.60
N TRP A 239 -0.22 -16.36 7.68
CA TRP A 239 0.14 -17.20 6.54
C TRP A 239 -0.62 -18.52 6.60
N THR A 240 -1.12 -19.03 5.48
CA THR A 240 -1.52 -20.44 5.41
C THR A 240 -0.30 -21.31 5.19
N GLU A 241 -0.36 -22.58 5.62
CA GLU A 241 0.74 -23.53 5.52
C GLU A 241 1.26 -23.64 4.07
N SER A 242 0.37 -23.87 3.11
CA SER A 242 0.70 -23.93 1.68
C SER A 242 1.27 -22.60 1.15
N ALA A 243 0.84 -21.44 1.68
CA ALA A 243 1.37 -20.15 1.26
C ALA A 243 2.82 -19.93 1.70
N VAL A 244 3.23 -20.45 2.86
CA VAL A 244 4.62 -20.43 3.32
C VAL A 244 5.52 -21.20 2.35
N GLU A 245 5.08 -22.37 1.89
CA GLU A 245 5.83 -23.20 0.93
C GLU A 245 5.97 -22.49 -0.43
N GLU A 246 4.88 -21.90 -0.94
CA GLU A 246 4.91 -21.19 -2.22
C GLU A 246 5.80 -19.93 -2.20
N VAL A 247 5.82 -19.21 -1.10
CA VAL A 247 6.68 -18.02 -0.94
C VAL A 247 8.16 -18.40 -0.90
N ALA A 248 8.51 -19.61 -0.46
CA ALA A 248 9.87 -20.12 -0.46
C ALA A 248 10.49 -20.22 -1.86
N GLU A 249 9.66 -20.46 -2.88
CA GLU A 249 10.12 -20.60 -4.27
C GLU A 249 10.40 -19.25 -4.97
N ARG A 250 10.10 -18.12 -4.33
CA ARG A 250 10.22 -16.75 -4.87
C ARG A 250 11.50 -16.06 -4.37
#